data_fe69666681451ad06a140a7e5470e845
#
_entry.id   fe69666681451ad06a140a7e5470e845
#
_cell.length_a   1.000
_cell.length_b   1.000
_cell.length_c   1.000
_cell.angle_alpha   90.00
_cell.angle_beta   90.00
_cell.angle_gamma   90.00
#
_symmetry.space_group_name_H-M   'P 1'
#
loop_
_entity.id
_entity.type
_entity.pdbx_description
1 polymer ?
#
loop_
_entity_poly.entity_id
_entity_poly.type
_entity_poly.pdbx_seq_one_letter_code
_entity_poly.pdbx_strand_id
1 'polypeptide(L)'
;MNVDLVNTKVLLLGYTGYIGTTLAKVLLEKKVQIICPIRNKKNLEKKKNIVFVDISQIESFLETLSVKPTTIISCIASRKGGISDSWNVEYSLNKFFLDLSERVGIKRFILISAICVQKPNLEFQKAKLAFEHLLQNSSLEYEIIRPTAFFKSLSGQIDRVKKGKSFLIFGNGELTSCKPISARDLSKFIIPLVTRSQSENKIHIIGGPGPPISPKRQAELLFELCKKEKKITHISPKLFLVITYALIPLSIVSKKIRDLREFLKIAYY
;
A
#
# COMPACT_ATOMS: atom_id res chain seq x y z
N MET A 1 -9.22 14.57 24.33
CA MET A 1 -10.66 14.33 24.16
C MET A 1 -10.84 13.04 23.38
N ASN A 2 -11.39 11.97 23.99
CA ASN A 2 -11.79 10.79 23.23
C ASN A 2 -13.04 11.17 22.42
N VAL A 3 -12.85 11.42 21.12
CA VAL A 3 -13.99 11.56 20.21
C VAL A 3 -14.70 10.21 20.18
N ASP A 4 -16.00 10.25 20.42
CA ASP A 4 -16.85 9.06 20.47
C ASP A 4 -16.87 8.39 19.09
N LEU A 5 -16.13 7.28 18.94
CA LEU A 5 -15.95 6.55 17.69
C LEU A 5 -17.22 5.86 17.20
N VAL A 6 -18.25 5.76 18.05
CA VAL A 6 -19.47 4.98 17.80
C VAL A 6 -20.27 5.50 16.59
N ASN A 7 -20.13 6.77 16.23
CA ASN A 7 -20.82 7.38 15.07
C ASN A 7 -19.89 7.74 13.92
N THR A 8 -18.59 7.40 14.00
CA THR A 8 -17.64 7.68 12.93
C THR A 8 -17.88 6.75 11.74
N LYS A 9 -18.08 7.33 10.56
CA LYS A 9 -18.16 6.61 9.29
C LYS A 9 -16.95 6.91 8.44
N VAL A 10 -16.35 5.88 7.84
CA VAL A 10 -15.23 6.02 6.91
C VAL A 10 -15.52 5.34 5.58
N LEU A 11 -15.02 5.92 4.51
CA LEU A 11 -14.96 5.31 3.19
C LEU A 11 -13.59 4.65 3.02
N LEU A 12 -13.53 3.32 3.03
CA LEU A 12 -12.27 2.56 2.97
C LEU A 12 -12.05 1.99 1.58
N LEU A 13 -11.07 2.53 0.87
CA LEU A 13 -10.65 2.05 -0.44
C LEU A 13 -9.61 0.94 -0.30
N GLY A 14 -9.72 -0.11 -1.12
CA GLY A 14 -8.75 -1.22 -1.12
C GLY A 14 -8.96 -2.23 0.01
N TYR A 15 -10.18 -2.40 0.52
CA TYR A 15 -10.55 -3.37 1.56
C TYR A 15 -10.00 -4.78 1.32
N THR A 16 -10.01 -5.27 0.08
CA THR A 16 -9.54 -6.63 -0.27
C THR A 16 -8.02 -6.80 -0.26
N GLY A 17 -7.27 -5.71 -0.06
CA GLY A 17 -5.80 -5.73 0.07
C GLY A 17 -5.34 -6.10 1.48
N TYR A 18 -4.05 -6.45 1.60
CA TYR A 18 -3.43 -6.81 2.88
C TYR A 18 -3.60 -5.73 3.96
N ILE A 19 -3.35 -4.48 3.61
CA ILE A 19 -3.47 -3.34 4.54
C ILE A 19 -4.95 -3.06 4.82
N GLY A 20 -5.78 -2.93 3.77
CA GLY A 20 -7.20 -2.60 3.91
C GLY A 20 -7.97 -3.61 4.75
N THR A 21 -7.73 -4.92 4.58
CA THR A 21 -8.35 -5.97 5.40
C THR A 21 -7.94 -5.85 6.87
N THR A 22 -6.66 -5.58 7.14
CA THR A 22 -6.16 -5.44 8.52
C THR A 22 -6.69 -4.17 9.17
N LEU A 23 -6.67 -3.06 8.44
CA LEU A 23 -7.20 -1.78 8.91
C LEU A 23 -8.71 -1.87 9.22
N ALA A 24 -9.48 -2.52 8.34
CA ALA A 24 -10.91 -2.74 8.59
C ALA A 24 -11.16 -3.50 9.89
N LYS A 25 -10.36 -4.53 10.22
CA LYS A 25 -10.47 -5.25 11.50
C LYS A 25 -10.24 -4.31 12.69
N VAL A 26 -9.19 -3.49 12.64
CA VAL A 26 -8.86 -2.55 13.72
C VAL A 26 -9.91 -1.44 13.85
N LEU A 27 -10.46 -0.94 12.75
CA LEU A 27 -11.57 0.02 12.75
C LEU A 27 -12.84 -0.58 13.38
N LEU A 28 -13.17 -1.84 13.07
CA LEU A 28 -14.31 -2.55 13.65
C LEU A 28 -14.15 -2.78 15.15
N GLU A 29 -12.93 -3.12 15.63
CA GLU A 29 -12.61 -3.21 17.07
C GLU A 29 -12.93 -1.88 17.79
N LYS A 30 -12.86 -0.75 17.07
CA LYS A 30 -13.22 0.59 17.56
C LYS A 30 -14.67 1.01 17.25
N LYS A 31 -15.51 0.11 16.76
CA LYS A 31 -16.93 0.33 16.41
C LYS A 31 -17.17 1.36 15.30
N VAL A 32 -16.15 1.66 14.48
CA VAL A 32 -16.27 2.54 13.32
C VAL A 32 -17.13 1.86 12.24
N GLN A 33 -18.03 2.60 11.62
CA GLN A 33 -18.80 2.14 10.45
C GLN A 33 -17.95 2.31 9.18
N ILE A 34 -17.92 1.27 8.34
CA ILE A 34 -17.04 1.24 7.16
C ILE A 34 -17.88 1.06 5.90
N ILE A 35 -17.72 1.94 4.94
CA ILE A 35 -18.22 1.79 3.58
C ILE A 35 -17.04 1.38 2.70
N CYS A 36 -17.18 0.27 1.98
CA CYS A 36 -16.14 -0.29 1.15
C CYS A 36 -16.56 -0.32 -0.32
N PRO A 37 -16.06 0.59 -1.18
CA PRO A 37 -16.23 0.45 -2.61
C PRO A 37 -15.47 -0.78 -3.11
N ILE A 38 -16.15 -1.62 -3.89
CA ILE A 38 -15.63 -2.87 -4.42
C ILE A 38 -15.97 -3.05 -5.88
N ARG A 39 -15.08 -3.70 -6.64
CA ARG A 39 -15.28 -4.06 -8.06
C ARG A 39 -16.01 -5.39 -8.25
N ASN A 40 -15.94 -6.27 -7.26
CA ASN A 40 -16.52 -7.60 -7.33
C ASN A 40 -16.95 -8.04 -5.93
N LYS A 41 -18.24 -8.36 -5.78
CA LYS A 41 -18.87 -8.79 -4.51
C LYS A 41 -18.66 -10.29 -4.19
N LYS A 42 -18.06 -11.08 -5.10
CA LYS A 42 -17.87 -12.51 -4.87
C LYS A 42 -16.98 -12.75 -3.64
N ASN A 43 -17.40 -13.66 -2.77
CA ASN A 43 -16.67 -14.12 -1.59
C ASN A 43 -16.45 -13.06 -0.48
N LEU A 44 -17.30 -12.05 -0.37
CA LEU A 44 -17.26 -11.10 0.75
C LEU A 44 -18.30 -11.51 1.79
N GLU A 45 -17.82 -11.84 2.98
CA GLU A 45 -18.70 -12.10 4.13
C GLU A 45 -19.36 -10.81 4.60
N LYS A 46 -20.66 -10.86 4.84
CA LYS A 46 -21.37 -9.77 5.51
C LYS A 46 -20.86 -9.62 6.93
N LYS A 47 -20.44 -8.42 7.31
CA LYS A 47 -19.98 -8.10 8.66
C LYS A 47 -20.80 -6.93 9.20
N LYS A 48 -21.12 -7.00 10.49
CA LYS A 48 -21.74 -5.87 11.19
C LYS A 48 -20.82 -4.65 11.06
N ASN A 49 -21.38 -3.50 10.75
CA ASN A 49 -20.68 -2.22 10.54
C ASN A 49 -19.79 -2.14 9.27
N ILE A 50 -19.93 -3.08 8.31
CA ILE A 50 -19.34 -2.93 6.97
C ILE A 50 -20.43 -2.99 5.91
N VAL A 51 -20.44 -1.98 5.04
CA VAL A 51 -21.30 -1.93 3.85
C VAL A 51 -20.42 -2.03 2.60
N PHE A 52 -20.67 -3.03 1.77
CA PHE A 52 -20.01 -3.19 0.49
C PHE A 52 -20.86 -2.60 -0.63
N VAL A 53 -20.31 -1.67 -1.37
CA VAL A 53 -20.97 -0.96 -2.46
C VAL A 53 -20.21 -1.19 -3.76
N ASP A 54 -20.91 -1.44 -4.87
CA ASP A 54 -20.25 -1.49 -6.17
C ASP A 54 -19.66 -0.12 -6.48
N ILE A 55 -18.43 -0.09 -7.00
CA ILE A 55 -17.72 1.17 -7.28
C ILE A 55 -18.50 2.04 -8.29
N SER A 56 -19.24 1.42 -9.22
CA SER A 56 -20.07 2.13 -10.20
C SER A 56 -21.29 2.82 -9.58
N GLN A 57 -21.71 2.40 -8.37
CA GLN A 57 -22.87 2.91 -7.65
C GLN A 57 -22.48 3.76 -6.42
N ILE A 58 -21.18 3.98 -6.21
CA ILE A 58 -20.71 4.59 -4.96
C ILE A 58 -21.21 6.02 -4.77
N GLU A 59 -21.25 6.82 -5.82
CA GLU A 59 -21.68 8.21 -5.77
C GLU A 59 -23.16 8.30 -5.39
N SER A 60 -24.05 7.66 -6.13
CA SER A 60 -25.48 7.62 -5.83
C SER A 60 -25.75 7.03 -4.44
N PHE A 61 -25.02 6.00 -4.04
CA PHE A 61 -25.15 5.44 -2.70
C PHE A 61 -24.80 6.47 -1.60
N LEU A 62 -23.68 7.20 -1.76
CA LEU A 62 -23.29 8.22 -0.79
C LEU A 62 -24.29 9.37 -0.71
N GLU A 63 -24.93 9.73 -1.81
CA GLU A 63 -25.98 10.77 -1.85
C GLU A 63 -27.22 10.39 -1.04
N THR A 64 -27.58 9.10 -1.01
CA THR A 64 -28.75 8.62 -0.24
C THR A 64 -28.54 8.61 1.28
N LEU A 65 -27.30 8.73 1.75
CA LEU A 65 -27.00 8.66 3.18
C LEU A 65 -27.38 9.96 3.89
N SER A 66 -28.18 9.85 4.96
CA SER A 66 -28.48 10.96 5.88
C SER A 66 -27.22 11.45 6.62
N VAL A 67 -26.31 10.53 6.99
CA VAL A 67 -25.01 10.84 7.60
C VAL A 67 -23.93 10.28 6.72
N LYS A 68 -23.17 11.16 6.09
CA LYS A 68 -22.08 10.82 5.17
C LYS A 68 -20.81 10.44 5.93
N PRO A 69 -19.87 9.65 5.34
CA PRO A 69 -18.55 9.47 5.91
C PRO A 69 -17.81 10.80 5.99
N THR A 70 -17.06 11.02 7.06
CA THR A 70 -16.25 12.23 7.25
C THR A 70 -14.86 12.10 6.67
N THR A 71 -14.39 10.87 6.53
CA THR A 71 -13.01 10.55 6.16
C THR A 71 -12.99 9.44 5.12
N ILE A 72 -12.18 9.62 4.10
CA ILE A 72 -11.77 8.57 3.17
C ILE A 72 -10.38 8.05 3.55
N ILE A 73 -10.18 6.73 3.47
CA ILE A 73 -8.88 6.10 3.71
C ILE A 73 -8.53 5.28 2.49
N SER A 74 -7.48 5.66 1.78
CA SER A 74 -7.03 4.94 0.59
C SER A 74 -5.86 3.99 0.90
N CYS A 75 -6.14 2.69 0.77
CA CYS A 75 -5.17 1.60 0.78
C CYS A 75 -5.00 1.00 -0.63
N ILE A 76 -5.33 1.75 -1.67
CA ILE A 76 -5.24 1.29 -3.06
C ILE A 76 -3.77 1.24 -3.47
N ALA A 77 -3.37 0.15 -4.11
CA ALA A 77 -2.06 0.02 -4.70
C ALA A 77 -2.10 -0.89 -5.94
N SER A 78 -1.29 -0.55 -6.94
CA SER A 78 -1.11 -1.40 -8.12
C SER A 78 -0.45 -2.72 -7.73
N ARG A 79 -0.85 -3.81 -8.39
CA ARG A 79 -0.32 -5.16 -8.08
C ARG A 79 0.78 -5.59 -9.03
N LYS A 80 0.76 -5.10 -10.26
CA LYS A 80 1.64 -5.53 -11.35
C LYS A 80 2.81 -4.59 -11.57
N GLY A 81 2.73 -3.34 -11.10
CA GLY A 81 3.79 -2.34 -11.28
C GLY A 81 4.01 -1.90 -12.73
N GLY A 82 3.19 -2.37 -13.69
CA GLY A 82 3.23 -1.89 -15.08
C GLY A 82 2.82 -0.43 -15.18
N ILE A 83 3.28 0.27 -16.22
CA ILE A 83 3.07 1.71 -16.39
C ILE A 83 1.59 2.08 -16.31
N SER A 84 0.75 1.44 -17.14
CA SER A 84 -0.69 1.71 -17.20
C SER A 84 -1.41 1.35 -15.88
N ASP A 85 -1.06 0.22 -15.26
CA ASP A 85 -1.64 -0.20 -13.98
C ASP A 85 -1.29 0.78 -12.87
N SER A 86 -0.05 1.26 -12.85
CA SER A 86 0.43 2.25 -11.87
C SER A 86 -0.36 3.56 -11.96
N TRP A 87 -0.43 4.17 -13.13
CA TRP A 87 -1.14 5.43 -13.31
C TRP A 87 -2.65 5.31 -13.11
N ASN A 88 -3.26 4.21 -13.59
CA ASN A 88 -4.70 3.98 -13.40
C ASN A 88 -5.07 3.76 -11.93
N VAL A 89 -4.25 3.02 -11.18
CA VAL A 89 -4.58 2.64 -9.80
C VAL A 89 -4.07 3.67 -8.80
N GLU A 90 -2.80 4.09 -8.90
CA GLU A 90 -2.20 4.99 -7.90
C GLU A 90 -2.64 6.45 -8.08
N TYR A 91 -2.92 6.88 -9.33
CA TYR A 91 -3.30 8.24 -9.63
C TYR A 91 -4.80 8.37 -9.98
N SER A 92 -5.24 7.79 -11.10
CA SER A 92 -6.57 8.09 -11.63
C SER A 92 -7.71 7.62 -10.72
N LEU A 93 -7.59 6.43 -10.11
CA LEU A 93 -8.61 5.94 -9.20
C LEU A 93 -8.65 6.74 -7.89
N ASN A 94 -7.50 7.12 -7.36
CA ASN A 94 -7.44 8.00 -6.18
C ASN A 94 -7.98 9.39 -6.49
N LYS A 95 -7.67 9.95 -7.68
CA LYS A 95 -8.24 11.22 -8.14
C LYS A 95 -9.76 11.15 -8.24
N PHE A 96 -10.32 10.10 -8.83
CA PHE A 96 -11.78 9.90 -8.87
C PHE A 96 -12.41 10.02 -7.47
N PHE A 97 -11.81 9.37 -6.46
CA PHE A 97 -12.32 9.45 -5.09
C PHE A 97 -12.06 10.79 -4.41
N LEU A 98 -11.01 11.50 -4.80
CA LEU A 98 -10.78 12.87 -4.34
C LEU A 98 -11.87 13.80 -4.87
N ASP A 99 -12.12 13.79 -6.18
CA ASP A 99 -13.17 14.58 -6.84
C ASP A 99 -14.56 14.23 -6.28
N LEU A 100 -14.83 12.94 -6.04
CA LEU A 100 -16.07 12.49 -5.40
C LEU A 100 -16.20 13.03 -3.98
N SER A 101 -15.12 13.03 -3.20
CA SER A 101 -15.12 13.54 -1.83
C SER A 101 -15.52 15.01 -1.76
N GLU A 102 -15.01 15.82 -2.67
CA GLU A 102 -15.38 17.25 -2.78
C GLU A 102 -16.87 17.42 -3.11
N ARG A 103 -17.39 16.64 -4.07
CA ARG A 103 -18.81 16.72 -4.47
C ARG A 103 -19.78 16.30 -3.36
N VAL A 104 -19.45 15.22 -2.61
CA VAL A 104 -20.36 14.69 -1.58
C VAL A 104 -20.11 15.27 -0.18
N GLY A 105 -19.10 16.13 -0.01
CA GLY A 105 -18.79 16.81 1.24
C GLY A 105 -17.99 15.98 2.26
N ILE A 106 -17.20 14.98 1.82
CA ILE A 106 -16.19 14.33 2.67
C ILE A 106 -15.04 15.31 2.87
N LYS A 107 -14.62 15.51 4.11
CA LYS A 107 -13.68 16.59 4.45
C LYS A 107 -12.22 16.15 4.53
N ARG A 108 -11.95 14.88 4.79
CA ARG A 108 -10.58 14.38 5.04
C ARG A 108 -10.21 13.20 4.17
N PHE A 109 -8.98 13.22 3.65
CA PHE A 109 -8.39 12.12 2.89
C PHE A 109 -7.12 11.61 3.57
N ILE A 110 -7.12 10.34 4.00
CA ILE A 110 -5.94 9.64 4.53
C ILE A 110 -5.39 8.74 3.42
N LEU A 111 -4.20 9.03 2.94
CA LEU A 111 -3.54 8.30 1.86
C LEU A 111 -2.43 7.38 2.40
N ILE A 112 -2.49 6.09 2.07
CA ILE A 112 -1.36 5.19 2.28
C ILE A 112 -0.48 5.21 1.02
N SER A 113 0.55 6.01 1.08
CA SER A 113 1.59 6.10 0.05
C SER A 113 2.73 5.11 0.29
N ALA A 114 3.98 5.48 0.07
CA ALA A 114 5.16 4.66 0.33
C ALA A 114 6.40 5.52 0.54
N ILE A 115 7.36 5.06 1.36
CA ILE A 115 8.62 5.78 1.59
C ILE A 115 9.43 5.99 0.30
N CYS A 116 9.35 5.05 -0.64
CA CYS A 116 10.12 5.06 -1.87
C CYS A 116 9.75 6.19 -2.86
N VAL A 117 8.66 6.94 -2.62
CA VAL A 117 8.33 8.12 -3.45
C VAL A 117 9.29 9.29 -3.25
N GLN A 118 10.15 9.24 -2.25
CA GLN A 118 11.19 10.26 -2.03
C GLN A 118 12.23 10.30 -3.16
N LYS A 119 12.41 9.18 -3.88
CA LYS A 119 13.27 9.07 -5.08
C LYS A 119 12.49 8.35 -6.19
N PRO A 120 11.60 9.05 -6.93
CA PRO A 120 10.62 8.44 -7.82
C PRO A 120 11.22 8.04 -9.17
N ASN A 121 11.98 6.95 -9.20
CA ASN A 121 12.60 6.42 -10.42
C ASN A 121 11.66 5.50 -11.22
N LEU A 122 10.67 4.90 -10.54
CA LEU A 122 9.74 3.94 -11.13
C LEU A 122 8.36 4.56 -11.36
N GLU A 123 7.62 4.08 -12.33
CA GLU A 123 6.33 4.67 -12.72
C GLU A 123 5.28 4.66 -11.59
N PHE A 124 5.24 3.59 -10.78
CA PHE A 124 4.32 3.57 -9.63
C PHE A 124 4.67 4.62 -8.56
N GLN A 125 5.97 4.92 -8.38
CA GLN A 125 6.42 5.97 -7.45
C GLN A 125 6.04 7.35 -7.97
N LYS A 126 6.21 7.58 -9.28
CA LYS A 126 5.81 8.84 -9.94
C LYS A 126 4.31 9.05 -9.85
N ALA A 127 3.50 8.02 -10.13
CA ALA A 127 2.06 8.09 -10.05
C ALA A 127 1.55 8.38 -8.62
N LYS A 128 2.15 7.71 -7.60
CA LYS A 128 1.86 8.02 -6.19
C LYS A 128 2.21 9.46 -5.83
N LEU A 129 3.41 9.90 -6.18
CA LEU A 129 3.86 11.26 -5.87
C LEU A 129 3.01 12.31 -6.57
N ALA A 130 2.61 12.07 -7.82
CA ALA A 130 1.70 12.96 -8.55
C ALA A 130 0.34 13.08 -7.83
N PHE A 131 -0.20 11.97 -7.30
CA PHE A 131 -1.43 12.03 -6.51
C PHE A 131 -1.23 12.70 -5.14
N GLU A 132 -0.09 12.49 -4.48
CA GLU A 132 0.20 13.23 -3.24
C GLU A 132 0.19 14.75 -3.47
N HIS A 133 0.81 15.22 -4.55
CA HIS A 133 0.79 16.65 -4.91
C HIS A 133 -0.62 17.15 -5.22
N LEU A 134 -1.43 16.34 -5.95
CA LEU A 134 -2.82 16.71 -6.21
C LEU A 134 -3.62 16.84 -4.91
N LEU A 135 -3.47 15.89 -3.98
CA LEU A 135 -4.14 15.89 -2.69
C LEU A 135 -3.72 17.09 -1.83
N GLN A 136 -2.42 17.41 -1.80
CA GLN A 136 -1.90 18.57 -1.04
C GLN A 136 -2.45 19.92 -1.56
N ASN A 137 -2.82 20.00 -2.84
CA ASN A 137 -3.38 21.19 -3.47
C ASN A 137 -4.91 21.19 -3.54
N SER A 138 -5.57 20.18 -2.96
CA SER A 138 -7.03 20.09 -2.89
C SER A 138 -7.61 20.90 -1.72
N SER A 139 -8.94 20.99 -1.69
CA SER A 139 -9.67 21.63 -0.59
C SER A 139 -9.82 20.73 0.64
N LEU A 140 -9.45 19.44 0.56
CA LEU A 140 -9.61 18.49 1.64
C LEU A 140 -8.48 18.60 2.67
N GLU A 141 -8.82 18.35 3.92
CA GLU A 141 -7.82 17.98 4.93
C GLU A 141 -7.12 16.67 4.52
N TYR A 142 -5.80 16.58 4.69
CA TYR A 142 -5.08 15.37 4.31
C TYR A 142 -4.12 14.86 5.38
N GLU A 143 -3.92 13.54 5.38
CA GLU A 143 -2.84 12.86 6.08
C GLU A 143 -2.19 11.88 5.09
N ILE A 144 -0.97 12.15 4.67
CA ILE A 144 -0.23 11.28 3.76
C ILE A 144 0.71 10.42 4.58
N ILE A 145 0.56 9.11 4.50
CA ILE A 145 1.38 8.17 5.25
C ILE A 145 2.32 7.48 4.27
N ARG A 146 3.62 7.60 4.49
CA ARG A 146 4.69 6.94 3.73
C ARG A 146 5.31 5.82 4.58
N PRO A 147 4.71 4.62 4.61
CA PRO A 147 5.28 3.50 5.33
C PRO A 147 6.53 2.99 4.64
N THR A 148 7.41 2.38 5.43
CA THR A 148 8.51 1.53 4.95
C THR A 148 7.98 0.19 4.44
N ALA A 149 8.88 -0.74 4.09
CA ALA A 149 8.48 -2.08 3.63
C ALA A 149 7.61 -2.81 4.67
N PHE A 150 6.66 -3.59 4.21
CA PHE A 150 5.85 -4.44 5.07
C PHE A 150 6.52 -5.79 5.27
N PHE A 151 6.36 -6.39 6.46
CA PHE A 151 6.82 -7.76 6.71
C PHE A 151 6.32 -8.75 5.65
N LYS A 152 5.10 -8.57 5.15
CA LYS A 152 4.56 -9.39 4.06
C LYS A 152 5.40 -9.27 2.78
N SER A 153 5.91 -8.10 2.45
CA SER A 153 6.76 -7.91 1.27
C SER A 153 8.10 -8.63 1.40
N LEU A 154 8.58 -8.80 2.64
CA LEU A 154 9.81 -9.52 2.95
C LEU A 154 9.62 -11.04 3.08
N SER A 155 8.38 -11.54 3.06
CA SER A 155 8.07 -12.96 3.29
C SER A 155 8.29 -13.86 2.07
N GLY A 156 8.64 -13.31 0.90
CA GLY A 156 8.69 -14.05 -0.38
C GLY A 156 9.61 -15.25 -0.41
N GLN A 157 10.61 -15.33 0.49
CA GLN A 157 11.55 -16.45 0.52
C GLN A 157 11.34 -17.43 1.69
N ILE A 158 10.32 -17.22 2.53
CA ILE A 158 10.05 -18.08 3.70
C ILE A 158 9.86 -19.54 3.28
N ASP A 159 9.02 -19.80 2.30
CA ASP A 159 8.76 -21.18 1.84
C ASP A 159 9.99 -21.84 1.21
N ARG A 160 10.86 -21.03 0.61
CA ARG A 160 12.12 -21.49 0.06
C ARG A 160 13.06 -21.98 1.17
N VAL A 161 13.19 -21.19 2.23
CA VAL A 161 14.00 -21.54 3.42
C VAL A 161 13.41 -22.73 4.16
N LYS A 162 12.09 -22.79 4.37
CA LYS A 162 11.42 -23.95 4.98
C LYS A 162 11.70 -25.26 4.25
N LYS A 163 11.82 -25.21 2.92
CA LYS A 163 12.16 -26.37 2.07
C LYS A 163 13.67 -26.66 2.03
N GLY A 164 14.50 -26.01 2.86
CA GLY A 164 15.94 -26.20 2.92
C GLY A 164 16.71 -25.64 1.70
N LYS A 165 16.07 -24.79 0.90
CA LYS A 165 16.72 -24.12 -0.24
C LYS A 165 17.43 -22.85 0.22
N SER A 166 18.45 -22.42 -0.55
CA SER A 166 19.21 -21.20 -0.26
C SER A 166 18.32 -19.95 -0.30
N PHE A 167 18.59 -18.98 0.57
CA PHE A 167 18.04 -17.62 0.48
C PHE A 167 18.80 -16.85 -0.59
N LEU A 168 18.09 -16.17 -1.48
CA LEU A 168 18.67 -15.39 -2.58
C LEU A 168 18.91 -13.96 -2.12
N ILE A 169 20.15 -13.49 -2.23
CA ILE A 169 20.56 -12.14 -1.89
C ILE A 169 21.13 -11.45 -3.11
N PHE A 170 20.76 -10.21 -3.34
CA PHE A 170 21.33 -9.37 -4.37
C PHE A 170 22.57 -8.66 -3.84
N GLY A 171 23.69 -8.77 -4.55
CA GLY A 171 24.98 -8.26 -4.10
C GLY A 171 25.46 -8.95 -2.82
N ASN A 172 25.98 -8.17 -1.87
CA ASN A 172 26.43 -8.67 -0.57
C ASN A 172 25.31 -8.76 0.48
N GLY A 173 24.09 -8.31 0.14
CA GLY A 173 22.95 -8.28 1.06
C GLY A 173 22.95 -7.13 2.08
N GLU A 174 23.81 -6.16 1.92
CA GLU A 174 23.92 -4.97 2.78
C GLU A 174 23.75 -3.64 1.99
N LEU A 175 23.44 -3.73 0.69
CA LEU A 175 23.21 -2.58 -0.18
C LEU A 175 21.99 -1.76 0.25
N THR A 176 21.01 -2.40 0.87
CA THR A 176 19.78 -1.78 1.33
C THR A 176 19.42 -2.25 2.73
N SER A 177 18.66 -1.44 3.43
CA SER A 177 18.07 -1.82 4.72
C SER A 177 16.71 -1.14 4.89
N CYS A 178 15.84 -1.74 5.68
CA CYS A 178 14.55 -1.16 6.00
C CYS A 178 14.16 -1.43 7.46
N LYS A 179 13.22 -0.64 7.96
CA LYS A 179 12.52 -0.90 9.24
C LYS A 179 11.12 -1.43 8.93
N PRO A 180 10.95 -2.75 8.73
CA PRO A 180 9.67 -3.28 8.26
C PRO A 180 8.56 -3.03 9.28
N ILE A 181 7.38 -2.66 8.79
CA ILE A 181 6.21 -2.40 9.62
C ILE A 181 5.14 -3.47 9.41
N SER A 182 4.42 -3.84 10.49
CA SER A 182 3.25 -4.70 10.35
C SER A 182 2.03 -3.91 9.91
N ALA A 183 1.10 -4.56 9.18
CA ALA A 183 -0.17 -3.94 8.83
C ALA A 183 -0.98 -3.55 10.09
N ARG A 184 -0.82 -4.29 11.19
CA ARG A 184 -1.51 -3.99 12.45
C ARG A 184 -0.97 -2.72 13.12
N ASP A 185 0.35 -2.54 13.15
CA ASP A 185 0.96 -1.34 13.74
C ASP A 185 0.68 -0.11 12.90
N LEU A 186 0.73 -0.24 11.56
CA LEU A 186 0.27 0.82 10.66
C LEU A 186 -1.20 1.16 10.91
N SER A 187 -2.07 0.17 11.07
CA SER A 187 -3.49 0.41 11.36
C SER A 187 -3.68 1.13 12.69
N LYS A 188 -2.95 0.74 13.74
CA LYS A 188 -2.99 1.45 15.04
C LYS A 188 -2.54 2.91 14.90
N PHE A 189 -1.55 3.20 14.07
CA PHE A 189 -1.11 4.57 13.79
C PHE A 189 -2.19 5.39 13.07
N ILE A 190 -2.98 4.76 12.19
CA ILE A 190 -4.04 5.43 11.42
C ILE A 190 -5.24 5.82 12.31
N ILE A 191 -5.59 5.01 13.32
CA ILE A 191 -6.79 5.26 14.14
C ILE A 191 -6.85 6.69 14.72
N PRO A 192 -5.80 7.23 15.39
CA PRO A 192 -5.83 8.60 15.86
C PRO A 192 -6.04 9.64 14.76
N LEU A 193 -5.54 9.37 13.53
CA LEU A 193 -5.71 10.28 12.39
C LEU A 193 -7.18 10.35 11.91
N VAL A 194 -7.93 9.25 12.07
CA VAL A 194 -9.37 9.20 11.74
C VAL A 194 -10.18 9.96 12.77
N THR A 195 -9.78 9.95 14.04
CA THR A 195 -10.60 10.37 15.17
C THR A 195 -10.30 11.78 15.68
N ARG A 196 -9.20 12.39 15.25
CA ARG A 196 -8.89 13.77 15.64
C ARG A 196 -9.88 14.77 15.01
N SER A 197 -10.16 15.85 15.73
CA SER A 197 -11.10 16.89 15.27
C SER A 197 -10.63 17.61 14.00
N GLN A 198 -9.31 17.85 13.89
CA GLN A 198 -8.68 18.51 12.75
C GLN A 198 -7.47 17.72 12.27
N SER A 199 -7.21 17.74 10.97
CA SER A 199 -5.99 17.20 10.38
C SER A 199 -4.83 18.16 10.55
N GLU A 200 -3.60 17.64 10.55
CA GLU A 200 -2.39 18.46 10.55
C GLU A 200 -1.94 18.80 9.12
N ASN A 201 -2.60 18.27 8.08
CA ASN A 201 -2.18 18.37 6.68
C ASN A 201 -0.72 17.98 6.49
N LYS A 202 -0.36 16.77 6.95
CA LYS A 202 1.02 16.35 7.14
C LYS A 202 1.36 15.07 6.39
N ILE A 203 2.65 14.96 6.06
CA ILE A 203 3.26 13.72 5.55
C ILE A 203 3.94 13.01 6.72
N HIS A 204 3.52 11.77 6.98
CA HIS A 204 4.05 10.91 8.03
C HIS A 204 4.96 9.84 7.43
N ILE A 205 6.22 9.82 7.82
CA ILE A 205 7.13 8.73 7.50
C ILE A 205 7.11 7.76 8.67
N ILE A 206 6.73 6.51 8.42
CA ILE A 206 6.57 5.52 9.48
C ILE A 206 7.25 4.19 9.12
N GLY A 207 8.02 3.65 10.06
CA GLY A 207 8.61 2.32 10.02
C GLY A 207 8.30 1.53 11.27
N GLY A 208 8.64 0.25 11.28
CA GLY A 208 8.53 -0.60 12.45
C GLY A 208 9.55 -0.23 13.54
N PRO A 209 9.38 -0.74 14.76
CA PRO A 209 10.33 -0.56 15.84
C PRO A 209 11.65 -1.32 15.58
N GLY A 210 12.69 -0.95 16.32
CA GLY A 210 13.99 -1.61 16.24
C GLY A 210 14.93 -1.06 15.17
N PRO A 211 16.11 -1.67 15.02
CA PRO A 211 17.10 -1.28 14.03
C PRO A 211 16.67 -1.64 12.61
N PRO A 212 17.26 -1.01 11.58
CA PRO A 212 17.08 -1.42 10.20
C PRO A 212 17.56 -2.86 9.98
N ILE A 213 16.86 -3.59 9.12
CA ILE A 213 17.18 -4.98 8.76
C ILE A 213 17.64 -5.01 7.31
N SER A 214 18.88 -5.49 7.07
CA SER A 214 19.39 -5.76 5.72
C SER A 214 18.89 -7.12 5.20
N PRO A 215 18.91 -7.37 3.87
CA PRO A 215 18.60 -8.69 3.31
C PRO A 215 19.45 -9.83 3.89
N LYS A 216 20.71 -9.59 4.21
CA LYS A 216 21.60 -10.56 4.87
C LYS A 216 21.08 -10.89 6.28
N ARG A 217 20.77 -9.87 7.10
CA ARG A 217 20.22 -10.08 8.43
C ARG A 217 18.85 -10.76 8.39
N GLN A 218 18.01 -10.42 7.41
CA GLN A 218 16.74 -11.10 7.17
C GLN A 218 16.94 -12.60 6.89
N ALA A 219 17.91 -12.96 6.05
CA ALA A 219 18.23 -14.35 5.75
C ALA A 219 18.65 -15.10 7.02
N GLU A 220 19.55 -14.53 7.82
CA GLU A 220 20.00 -15.10 9.08
C GLU A 220 18.83 -15.39 10.03
N LEU A 221 17.99 -14.38 10.28
CA LEU A 221 16.80 -14.53 11.13
C LEU A 221 15.85 -15.61 10.61
N LEU A 222 15.65 -15.72 9.30
CA LEU A 222 14.78 -16.75 8.74
C LEU A 222 15.35 -18.16 8.93
N PHE A 223 16.64 -18.36 8.74
CA PHE A 223 17.27 -19.67 8.97
C PHE A 223 17.23 -20.06 10.48
N GLU A 224 17.48 -19.11 11.36
CA GLU A 224 17.36 -19.30 12.81
C GLU A 224 15.92 -19.71 13.19
N LEU A 225 14.90 -18.95 12.76
CA LEU A 225 13.50 -19.21 13.05
C LEU A 225 12.98 -20.51 12.42
N CYS A 226 13.45 -20.87 11.23
CA CYS A 226 13.08 -22.11 10.56
C CYS A 226 13.88 -23.33 11.06
N LYS A 227 14.87 -23.14 11.94
CA LYS A 227 15.79 -24.19 12.41
C LYS A 227 16.43 -24.94 11.23
N LYS A 228 16.93 -24.19 10.25
CA LYS A 228 17.57 -24.73 9.05
C LYS A 228 19.02 -24.24 8.97
N GLU A 229 19.87 -25.06 8.35
CA GLU A 229 21.25 -24.68 8.04
C GLU A 229 21.28 -23.48 7.10
N LYS A 230 22.14 -22.50 7.41
CA LYS A 230 22.27 -21.26 6.64
C LYS A 230 22.83 -21.54 5.25
N LYS A 231 22.01 -21.29 4.21
CA LYS A 231 22.38 -21.43 2.80
C LYS A 231 22.02 -20.14 2.06
N ILE A 232 23.01 -19.37 1.64
CA ILE A 232 22.82 -18.09 0.95
C ILE A 232 23.40 -18.22 -0.47
N THR A 233 22.65 -17.77 -1.46
CA THR A 233 23.11 -17.62 -2.85
C THR A 233 23.11 -16.15 -3.21
N HIS A 234 24.28 -15.65 -3.61
CA HIS A 234 24.46 -14.29 -4.04
C HIS A 234 24.17 -14.16 -5.55
N ILE A 235 23.35 -13.19 -5.91
CA ILE A 235 23.00 -12.86 -7.30
C ILE A 235 23.55 -11.48 -7.62
N SER A 236 24.27 -11.34 -8.72
CA SER A 236 24.73 -10.03 -9.14
C SER A 236 23.55 -9.12 -9.54
N PRO A 237 23.41 -7.91 -8.95
CA PRO A 237 22.39 -6.95 -9.38
C PRO A 237 22.51 -6.57 -10.86
N LYS A 238 23.74 -6.59 -11.42
CA LYS A 238 23.99 -6.29 -12.83
C LYS A 238 23.23 -7.23 -13.79
N LEU A 239 22.89 -8.46 -13.34
CA LEU A 239 22.11 -9.39 -14.16
C LEU A 239 20.74 -8.81 -14.54
N PHE A 240 20.08 -8.11 -13.62
CA PHE A 240 18.78 -7.46 -13.91
C PHE A 240 18.94 -6.32 -14.93
N LEU A 241 20.02 -5.56 -14.84
CA LEU A 241 20.32 -4.52 -15.83
C LEU A 241 20.50 -5.13 -17.22
N VAL A 242 21.32 -6.17 -17.35
CA VAL A 242 21.57 -6.85 -18.63
C VAL A 242 20.25 -7.35 -19.23
N ILE A 243 19.42 -8.04 -18.44
CA ILE A 243 18.11 -8.53 -18.91
C ILE A 243 17.21 -7.34 -19.29
N THR A 244 17.16 -6.29 -18.50
CA THR A 244 16.34 -5.10 -18.77
C THR A 244 16.75 -4.43 -20.09
N TYR A 245 18.04 -4.32 -20.37
CA TYR A 245 18.54 -3.77 -21.64
C TYR A 245 18.29 -4.69 -22.82
N ALA A 246 18.50 -6.00 -22.66
CA ALA A 246 18.21 -6.99 -23.72
C ALA A 246 16.72 -7.02 -24.14
N LEU A 247 15.82 -6.67 -23.25
CA LEU A 247 14.37 -6.62 -23.52
C LEU A 247 13.92 -5.30 -24.18
N ILE A 248 14.80 -4.30 -24.38
CA ILE A 248 14.44 -3.02 -24.99
C ILE A 248 13.73 -3.19 -26.34
N PRO A 249 14.34 -3.84 -27.35
CA PRO A 249 13.71 -3.93 -28.68
C PRO A 249 12.36 -4.64 -28.64
N LEU A 250 12.23 -5.71 -27.87
CA LEU A 250 10.98 -6.47 -27.74
C LEU A 250 9.89 -5.70 -26.98
N SER A 251 10.28 -4.79 -26.09
CA SER A 251 9.34 -3.98 -25.29
C SER A 251 8.65 -2.88 -26.13
N ILE A 252 9.17 -2.53 -27.29
CA ILE A 252 8.54 -1.58 -28.21
C ILE A 252 7.25 -2.18 -28.78
N VAL A 253 7.30 -3.47 -29.13
CA VAL A 253 6.21 -4.18 -29.81
C VAL A 253 5.23 -4.85 -28.81
N SER A 254 5.70 -5.26 -27.63
CA SER A 254 4.91 -6.02 -26.69
C SER A 254 4.70 -5.29 -25.35
N LYS A 255 3.42 -4.99 -25.03
CA LYS A 255 3.02 -4.45 -23.72
C LYS A 255 3.42 -5.37 -22.57
N LYS A 256 3.31 -6.70 -22.72
CA LYS A 256 3.71 -7.68 -21.67
C LYS A 256 5.20 -7.60 -21.37
N ILE A 257 6.04 -7.43 -22.38
CA ILE A 257 7.50 -7.29 -22.21
C ILE A 257 7.84 -5.94 -21.60
N ARG A 258 7.12 -4.89 -21.94
CA ARG A 258 7.25 -3.58 -21.31
C ARG A 258 6.95 -3.63 -19.82
N ASP A 259 5.84 -4.25 -19.43
CA ASP A 259 5.47 -4.44 -18.03
C ASP A 259 6.49 -5.33 -17.29
N LEU A 260 7.03 -6.37 -17.94
CA LEU A 260 8.11 -7.20 -17.38
C LEU A 260 9.39 -6.38 -17.13
N ARG A 261 9.77 -5.51 -18.08
CA ARG A 261 10.91 -4.61 -17.87
C ARG A 261 10.73 -3.70 -16.67
N GLU A 262 9.55 -3.10 -16.50
CA GLU A 262 9.27 -2.25 -15.32
C GLU A 262 9.36 -3.07 -14.03
N PHE A 263 8.85 -4.30 -14.02
CA PHE A 263 9.00 -5.20 -12.88
C PHE A 263 10.47 -5.53 -12.55
N LEU A 264 11.30 -5.79 -13.57
CA LEU A 264 12.75 -6.03 -13.39
C LEU A 264 13.49 -4.81 -12.86
N LYS A 265 13.09 -3.60 -13.27
CA LYS A 265 13.62 -2.37 -12.68
C LYS A 265 13.27 -2.26 -11.19
N ILE A 266 12.04 -2.63 -10.78
CA ILE A 266 11.65 -2.66 -9.37
C ILE A 266 12.55 -3.61 -8.57
N ALA A 267 12.89 -4.76 -9.14
CA ALA A 267 13.75 -5.75 -8.49
C ALA A 267 15.21 -5.29 -8.39
N TYR A 268 15.68 -4.41 -9.29
CA TYR A 268 17.02 -3.83 -9.28
C TYR A 268 17.13 -2.64 -8.32
N TYR A 269 16.09 -1.80 -8.28
CA TYR A 269 16.03 -0.58 -7.47
C TYR A 269 15.85 -0.90 -5.98
#